data_2d3c7add350bac04690701397277b102
#
_entry.id   2d3c7add350bac04690701397277b102
#
_cell.length_a   1.000
_cell.length_b   1.000
_cell.length_c   1.000
_cell.angle_alpha   90.00
_cell.angle_beta   90.00
_cell.angle_gamma   90.00
#
_symmetry.space_group_name_H-M   'P 1'
#
loop_
_entity.id
_entity.type
_entity.pdbx_description
1 polymer ?
#
loop_
_entity_poly.entity_id
_entity_poly.type
_entity_poly.pdbx_seq_one_letter_code
_entity_poly.pdbx_strand_id
1 'polypeptide(L)'
;MSLKGNSNEERIWNFLISKGLNPFGVAGLMGNLDRESGLSPINLQNTYEKILGFTDDTYTTSVDNGDYQNFVHDKAGYGIAQWTYWSRKQNLQKYAQEKGASIGDLEMQLEFLIQELSSSYKSVLNVLKTATSVSQASNAVLLNFEKPANQGSSVQKERAECGQKFYDKYASGKGGTSIMGKTITTGWLSAVINGIKINHAFFTSGAFLPFLPLSFF
;
A
#
# COMPACT_ATOMS: atom_id res chain seq x y z
N MET A 1 -14.67 -10.38 -8.38
CA MET A 1 -14.04 -11.25 -7.36
C MET A 1 -14.21 -10.58 -6.02
N SER A 2 -14.71 -11.27 -5.03
CA SER A 2 -14.87 -10.66 -3.69
C SER A 2 -13.49 -10.44 -3.05
N LEU A 3 -13.26 -9.25 -2.46
CA LEU A 3 -12.05 -8.92 -1.72
C LEU A 3 -11.83 -9.90 -0.56
N LYS A 4 -10.61 -10.44 -0.42
CA LYS A 4 -10.26 -11.38 0.66
C LYS A 4 -9.65 -10.62 1.84
N GLY A 5 -10.21 -10.78 3.03
CA GLY A 5 -9.72 -10.19 4.28
C GLY A 5 -10.84 -9.71 5.20
N ASN A 6 -10.50 -9.49 6.47
CA ASN A 6 -11.44 -9.11 7.53
C ASN A 6 -11.48 -7.59 7.80
N SER A 7 -10.51 -6.85 7.23
CA SER A 7 -10.40 -5.39 7.34
C SER A 7 -10.07 -4.79 5.97
N ASN A 8 -10.27 -3.48 5.79
CA ASN A 8 -9.85 -2.78 4.58
C ASN A 8 -8.34 -2.96 4.34
N GLU A 9 -7.54 -2.85 5.38
CA GLU A 9 -6.09 -3.06 5.33
C GLU A 9 -5.73 -4.43 4.73
N GLU A 10 -6.31 -5.52 5.24
CA GLU A 10 -6.05 -6.88 4.76
C GLU A 10 -6.58 -7.09 3.34
N ARG A 11 -7.75 -6.54 3.03
CA ARG A 11 -8.35 -6.60 1.70
C ARG A 11 -7.50 -5.89 0.65
N ILE A 12 -7.00 -4.68 0.97
CA ILE A 12 -6.12 -3.91 0.10
C ILE A 12 -4.81 -4.67 -0.14
N TRP A 13 -4.17 -5.17 0.93
CA TRP A 13 -2.95 -5.96 0.81
C TRP A 13 -3.12 -7.15 -0.13
N ASN A 14 -4.12 -7.99 0.14
CA ASN A 14 -4.38 -9.20 -0.64
C ASN A 14 -4.74 -8.89 -2.10
N PHE A 15 -5.52 -7.84 -2.34
CA PHE A 15 -5.86 -7.39 -3.68
C PHE A 15 -4.61 -6.97 -4.46
N LEU A 16 -3.78 -6.10 -3.90
CA LEU A 16 -2.58 -5.58 -4.57
C LEU A 16 -1.56 -6.69 -4.86
N ILE A 17 -1.35 -7.63 -3.95
CA ILE A 17 -0.55 -8.83 -4.19
C ILE A 17 -1.12 -9.63 -5.37
N SER A 18 -2.44 -9.81 -5.44
CA SER A 18 -3.10 -10.54 -6.53
C SER A 18 -2.94 -9.88 -7.90
N LYS A 19 -2.69 -8.56 -7.93
CA LYS A 19 -2.40 -7.79 -9.16
C LYS A 19 -0.92 -7.81 -9.57
N GLY A 20 -0.09 -8.58 -8.85
CA GLY A 20 1.31 -8.80 -9.18
C GLY A 20 2.26 -7.71 -8.70
N LEU A 21 1.85 -6.90 -7.72
CA LEU A 21 2.79 -6.03 -7.01
C LEU A 21 3.61 -6.89 -6.04
N ASN A 22 4.89 -6.55 -5.86
CA ASN A 22 5.69 -7.25 -4.87
C ASN A 22 5.41 -6.72 -3.44
N PRO A 23 5.79 -7.44 -2.37
CA PRO A 23 5.51 -7.03 -1.00
C PRO A 23 6.05 -5.64 -0.63
N PHE A 24 7.22 -5.23 -1.12
CA PHE A 24 7.74 -3.88 -0.90
C PHE A 24 6.90 -2.83 -1.62
N GLY A 25 6.46 -3.16 -2.83
CA GLY A 25 5.57 -2.31 -3.62
C GLY A 25 4.23 -2.09 -2.96
N VAL A 26 3.59 -3.18 -2.51
CA VAL A 26 2.32 -3.12 -1.78
C VAL A 26 2.46 -2.29 -0.51
N ALA A 27 3.48 -2.57 0.30
CA ALA A 27 3.72 -1.85 1.54
C ALA A 27 3.96 -0.35 1.31
N GLY A 28 4.80 0.01 0.33
CA GLY A 28 5.07 1.41 0.00
C GLY A 28 3.84 2.16 -0.52
N LEU A 29 3.00 1.52 -1.34
CA LEU A 29 1.73 2.08 -1.78
C LEU A 29 0.76 2.25 -0.61
N MET A 30 0.57 1.22 0.20
CA MET A 30 -0.34 1.27 1.36
C MET A 30 0.09 2.33 2.38
N GLY A 31 1.38 2.55 2.62
CA GLY A 31 1.87 3.60 3.49
C GLY A 31 1.47 4.99 3.02
N ASN A 32 1.40 5.22 1.71
CA ASN A 32 0.88 6.45 1.14
C ASN A 32 -0.65 6.54 1.30
N LEU A 33 -1.39 5.51 0.89
CA LEU A 33 -2.85 5.50 0.99
C LEU A 33 -3.35 5.67 2.44
N ASP A 34 -2.65 5.08 3.42
CA ASP A 34 -2.98 5.24 4.84
C ASP A 34 -2.83 6.70 5.30
N ARG A 35 -1.78 7.38 4.85
CA ARG A 35 -1.56 8.80 5.16
C ARG A 35 -2.52 9.73 4.42
N GLU A 36 -3.12 9.30 3.33
CA GLU A 36 -4.14 10.05 2.60
C GLU A 36 -5.54 9.91 3.22
N SER A 37 -5.94 8.69 3.57
CA SER A 37 -7.34 8.38 3.89
C SER A 37 -7.55 7.44 5.08
N GLY A 38 -6.49 6.97 5.75
CA GLY A 38 -6.60 5.88 6.71
C GLY A 38 -7.11 4.59 6.08
N LEU A 39 -6.88 4.37 4.79
CA LEU A 39 -7.39 3.24 4.00
C LEU A 39 -8.93 3.17 3.95
N SER A 40 -9.62 4.31 4.17
CA SER A 40 -11.08 4.41 4.07
C SER A 40 -11.49 4.77 2.64
N PRO A 41 -12.35 3.97 1.98
CA PRO A 41 -12.82 4.27 0.63
C PRO A 41 -13.88 5.37 0.59
N ILE A 42 -14.48 5.72 1.70
CA ILE A 42 -15.49 6.79 1.78
C ILE A 42 -14.92 8.11 2.30
N ASN A 43 -13.63 8.18 2.62
CA ASN A 43 -13.02 9.34 3.25
C ASN A 43 -13.16 10.60 2.37
N LEU A 44 -13.94 11.56 2.83
CA LEU A 44 -13.97 12.93 2.34
C LEU A 44 -12.83 13.70 3.04
N GLN A 45 -12.07 14.48 2.31
CA GLN A 45 -11.01 15.29 2.88
C GLN A 45 -11.52 16.13 4.08
N ASN A 46 -10.98 15.89 5.27
CA ASN A 46 -11.48 16.43 6.56
C ASN A 46 -11.70 17.96 6.54
N THR A 47 -10.84 18.71 5.83
CA THR A 47 -10.99 20.17 5.71
C THR A 47 -12.21 20.57 4.90
N TYR A 48 -12.74 19.69 4.06
CA TYR A 48 -13.90 19.94 3.22
C TYR A 48 -15.22 19.47 3.85
N GLU A 49 -15.22 18.63 4.87
CA GLU A 49 -16.45 18.21 5.56
C GLU A 49 -17.27 19.42 6.03
N LYS A 50 -16.63 20.36 6.72
CA LYS A 50 -17.29 21.59 7.19
C LYS A 50 -17.67 22.54 6.04
N ILE A 51 -16.84 22.62 5.00
CA ILE A 51 -17.06 23.53 3.86
C ILE A 51 -18.25 23.07 3.05
N LEU A 52 -18.37 21.77 2.83
CA LEU A 52 -19.43 21.18 2.02
C LEU A 52 -20.67 20.80 2.83
N GLY A 53 -20.53 20.69 4.17
CA GLY A 53 -21.62 20.31 5.07
C GLY A 53 -21.95 18.82 5.06
N PHE A 54 -20.98 17.97 4.74
CA PHE A 54 -21.12 16.51 4.67
C PHE A 54 -20.21 15.80 5.68
N THR A 55 -20.60 14.59 6.05
CA THR A 55 -19.73 13.56 6.59
C THR A 55 -19.30 12.61 5.46
N ASP A 56 -18.36 11.72 5.70
CA ASP A 56 -17.94 10.67 4.75
C ASP A 56 -19.16 9.91 4.17
N ASP A 57 -20.04 9.42 5.05
CA ASP A 57 -21.21 8.64 4.65
C ASP A 57 -22.23 9.46 3.87
N THR A 58 -22.57 10.67 4.36
CA THR A 58 -23.59 11.51 3.71
C THR A 58 -23.09 12.05 2.37
N TYR A 59 -21.80 12.34 2.25
CA TYR A 59 -21.19 12.74 0.97
C TYR A 59 -21.29 11.62 -0.06
N THR A 60 -20.82 10.42 0.31
CA THR A 60 -20.87 9.24 -0.55
C THR A 60 -22.31 8.96 -1.02
N THR A 61 -23.24 8.90 -0.09
CA THR A 61 -24.66 8.64 -0.37
C THR A 61 -25.25 9.70 -1.30
N SER A 62 -24.97 10.99 -1.05
CA SER A 62 -25.52 12.09 -1.88
C SER A 62 -24.96 12.08 -3.30
N VAL A 63 -23.70 11.69 -3.48
CA VAL A 63 -23.12 11.53 -4.82
C VAL A 63 -23.72 10.34 -5.55
N ASP A 64 -23.83 9.20 -4.88
CA ASP A 64 -24.39 7.97 -5.47
C ASP A 64 -25.85 8.12 -5.89
N ASN A 65 -26.64 8.83 -5.10
CA ASN A 65 -28.06 9.11 -5.40
C ASN A 65 -28.26 10.23 -6.43
N GLY A 66 -27.21 10.99 -6.77
CA GLY A 66 -27.29 12.14 -7.65
C GLY A 66 -27.81 13.42 -6.98
N ASP A 67 -27.96 13.43 -5.66
CA ASP A 67 -28.39 14.61 -4.88
C ASP A 67 -27.29 15.68 -4.83
N TYR A 68 -26.01 15.25 -4.87
CA TYR A 68 -24.86 16.13 -4.96
C TYR A 68 -24.14 16.01 -6.31
N GLN A 69 -24.33 17.03 -7.16
CA GLN A 69 -23.83 17.01 -8.54
C GLN A 69 -22.43 17.64 -8.72
N ASN A 70 -21.88 18.29 -7.68
CA ASN A 70 -20.61 18.99 -7.80
C ASN A 70 -19.38 18.15 -7.46
N PHE A 71 -19.52 16.83 -7.30
CA PHE A 71 -18.45 15.88 -6.95
C PHE A 71 -17.18 16.10 -7.75
N VAL A 72 -17.29 16.28 -9.06
CA VAL A 72 -16.15 16.42 -9.97
C VAL A 72 -15.40 17.75 -9.77
N HIS A 73 -16.10 18.81 -9.37
CA HIS A 73 -15.54 20.17 -9.36
C HIS A 73 -15.43 20.80 -7.97
N ASP A 74 -15.76 20.11 -6.91
CA ASP A 74 -15.74 20.61 -5.53
C ASP A 74 -14.35 20.78 -4.92
N LYS A 75 -13.32 20.27 -5.59
CA LYS A 75 -11.90 20.32 -5.17
C LYS A 75 -11.59 19.54 -3.89
N ALA A 76 -12.53 18.79 -3.33
CA ALA A 76 -12.30 17.94 -2.18
C ALA A 76 -11.61 16.63 -2.59
N GLY A 77 -10.65 16.17 -1.82
CA GLY A 77 -10.09 14.83 -1.94
C GLY A 77 -11.11 13.78 -1.49
N TYR A 78 -11.16 12.63 -2.17
CA TYR A 78 -12.10 11.57 -1.85
C TYR A 78 -11.50 10.17 -2.04
N GLY A 79 -11.90 9.24 -1.17
CA GLY A 79 -11.58 7.83 -1.26
C GLY A 79 -10.15 7.48 -0.85
N ILE A 80 -9.74 6.23 -1.12
CA ILE A 80 -8.48 5.67 -0.61
C ILE A 80 -7.23 6.43 -1.07
N ALA A 81 -7.24 7.03 -2.26
CA ALA A 81 -6.13 7.81 -2.83
C ALA A 81 -6.40 9.31 -2.87
N GLN A 82 -7.40 9.81 -2.13
CA GLN A 82 -7.78 11.22 -2.05
C GLN A 82 -7.81 11.89 -3.44
N TRP A 83 -8.54 11.29 -4.38
CA TRP A 83 -8.72 11.85 -5.72
C TRP A 83 -9.32 13.24 -5.64
N THR A 84 -8.55 14.27 -6.03
CA THR A 84 -8.90 15.68 -5.91
C THR A 84 -9.04 16.36 -7.26
N TYR A 85 -8.16 16.03 -8.20
CA TYR A 85 -8.17 16.68 -9.52
C TYR A 85 -9.42 16.29 -10.32
N TRP A 86 -10.08 17.29 -10.90
CA TRP A 86 -11.40 17.13 -11.53
C TRP A 86 -11.47 15.97 -12.52
N SER A 87 -10.47 15.80 -13.39
CA SER A 87 -10.51 14.73 -14.40
C SER A 87 -10.33 13.34 -13.76
N ARG A 88 -9.58 13.23 -12.65
CA ARG A 88 -9.46 11.97 -11.93
C ARG A 88 -10.76 11.63 -11.20
N LYS A 89 -11.42 12.62 -10.58
CA LYS A 89 -12.74 12.43 -9.95
C LYS A 89 -13.81 12.07 -10.97
N GLN A 90 -13.81 12.71 -12.15
CA GLN A 90 -14.72 12.37 -13.25
C GLN A 90 -14.52 10.91 -13.71
N ASN A 91 -13.26 10.49 -13.88
CA ASN A 91 -12.96 9.13 -14.28
C ASN A 91 -13.35 8.10 -13.19
N LEU A 92 -13.13 8.41 -11.90
CA LEU A 92 -13.58 7.58 -10.77
C LEU A 92 -15.09 7.42 -10.78
N GLN A 93 -15.85 8.52 -10.89
CA GLN A 93 -17.30 8.49 -10.93
C GLN A 93 -17.84 7.70 -12.12
N LYS A 94 -17.28 7.93 -13.30
CA LYS A 94 -17.63 7.18 -14.51
C LYS A 94 -17.35 5.69 -14.34
N TYR A 95 -16.19 5.33 -13.79
CA TYR A 95 -15.83 3.94 -13.55
C TYR A 95 -16.79 3.26 -12.56
N ALA A 96 -17.17 3.96 -11.48
CA ALA A 96 -18.18 3.46 -10.54
C ALA A 96 -19.53 3.22 -11.23
N GLN A 97 -20.00 4.17 -12.04
CA GLN A 97 -21.24 4.05 -12.82
C GLN A 97 -21.19 2.86 -13.80
N GLU A 98 -20.08 2.69 -14.52
CA GLU A 98 -19.89 1.56 -15.46
C GLU A 98 -19.91 0.21 -14.74
N LYS A 99 -19.49 0.15 -13.47
CA LYS A 99 -19.52 -1.04 -12.62
C LYS A 99 -20.87 -1.24 -11.90
N GLY A 100 -21.75 -0.25 -11.91
CA GLY A 100 -22.95 -0.26 -11.09
C GLY A 100 -22.65 -0.29 -9.59
N ALA A 101 -21.54 0.33 -9.19
CA ALA A 101 -21.03 0.36 -7.82
C ALA A 101 -21.11 1.77 -7.22
N SER A 102 -21.12 1.86 -5.88
CA SER A 102 -20.94 3.11 -5.16
C SER A 102 -19.56 3.71 -5.46
N ILE A 103 -19.44 5.05 -5.46
CA ILE A 103 -18.12 5.71 -5.49
C ILE A 103 -17.26 5.33 -4.27
N GLY A 104 -17.89 4.94 -3.16
CA GLY A 104 -17.24 4.48 -1.92
C GLY A 104 -16.97 2.98 -1.85
N ASP A 105 -17.21 2.21 -2.92
CA ASP A 105 -16.89 0.78 -2.92
C ASP A 105 -15.38 0.54 -3.01
N LEU A 106 -14.86 -0.22 -2.04
CA LEU A 106 -13.42 -0.46 -1.94
C LEU A 106 -12.86 -1.26 -3.12
N GLU A 107 -13.58 -2.29 -3.58
CA GLU A 107 -13.12 -3.13 -4.70
C GLU A 107 -13.08 -2.31 -5.99
N MET A 108 -14.10 -1.51 -6.24
CA MET A 108 -14.17 -0.59 -7.38
C MET A 108 -13.02 0.42 -7.35
N GLN A 109 -12.75 1.05 -6.21
CA GLN A 109 -11.65 2.03 -6.09
C GLN A 109 -10.27 1.38 -6.27
N LEU A 110 -10.07 0.17 -5.79
CA LEU A 110 -8.82 -0.57 -5.99
C LEU A 110 -8.64 -0.97 -7.47
N GLU A 111 -9.69 -1.37 -8.15
CA GLU A 111 -9.65 -1.65 -9.58
C GLU A 111 -9.33 -0.38 -10.38
N PHE A 112 -9.97 0.74 -10.04
CA PHE A 112 -9.70 2.03 -10.66
C PHE A 112 -8.26 2.50 -10.43
N LEU A 113 -7.72 2.34 -9.21
CA LEU A 113 -6.32 2.63 -8.87
C LEU A 113 -5.35 1.84 -9.76
N ILE A 114 -5.59 0.53 -9.95
CA ILE A 114 -4.76 -0.30 -10.83
C ILE A 114 -4.90 0.15 -12.30
N GLN A 115 -6.08 0.57 -12.74
CA GLN A 115 -6.28 1.12 -14.07
C GLN A 115 -5.48 2.40 -14.28
N GLU A 116 -5.50 3.36 -13.33
CA GLU A 116 -4.68 4.57 -13.39
C GLU A 116 -3.19 4.24 -13.44
N LEU A 117 -2.72 3.35 -12.55
CA LEU A 117 -1.33 2.91 -12.51
C LEU A 117 -0.90 2.24 -13.82
N SER A 118 -1.78 1.47 -14.45
CA SER A 118 -1.50 0.75 -15.69
C SER A 118 -1.52 1.63 -16.94
N SER A 119 -2.22 2.75 -16.89
CA SER A 119 -2.35 3.70 -18.01
C SER A 119 -1.42 4.90 -17.86
N SER A 120 -1.72 5.78 -16.94
CA SER A 120 -1.09 7.10 -16.80
C SER A 120 0.19 7.07 -15.95
N TYR A 121 0.36 6.04 -15.09
CA TYR A 121 1.45 5.97 -14.12
C TYR A 121 2.26 4.67 -14.24
N LYS A 122 2.51 4.21 -15.47
CA LYS A 122 3.22 2.94 -15.76
C LYS A 122 4.59 2.84 -15.11
N SER A 123 5.34 3.94 -15.00
CA SER A 123 6.64 3.97 -14.31
C SER A 123 6.51 3.66 -12.82
N VAL A 124 5.48 4.22 -12.16
CA VAL A 124 5.18 3.92 -10.75
C VAL A 124 4.79 2.45 -10.59
N LEU A 125 3.88 1.95 -11.44
CA LEU A 125 3.48 0.54 -11.41
C LEU A 125 4.69 -0.40 -11.57
N ASN A 126 5.63 -0.07 -12.46
CA ASN A 126 6.85 -0.87 -12.63
C ASN A 126 7.68 -0.90 -11.34
N VAL A 127 7.88 0.25 -10.67
CA VAL A 127 8.56 0.29 -9.38
C VAL A 127 7.81 -0.55 -8.34
N LEU A 128 6.48 -0.46 -8.27
CA LEU A 128 5.67 -1.26 -7.33
C LEU A 128 5.77 -2.78 -7.58
N LYS A 129 6.11 -3.20 -8.80
CA LYS A 129 6.35 -4.61 -9.14
C LYS A 129 7.78 -5.07 -8.86
N THR A 130 8.76 -4.16 -8.86
CA THR A 130 10.20 -4.50 -8.86
C THR A 130 10.98 -3.92 -7.69
N ALA A 131 10.34 -3.13 -6.81
CA ALA A 131 11.00 -2.47 -5.68
C ALA A 131 11.74 -3.46 -4.78
N THR A 132 12.90 -3.05 -4.29
CA THR A 132 13.75 -3.81 -3.38
C THR A 132 13.70 -3.28 -1.94
N SER A 133 12.93 -2.21 -1.71
CA SER A 133 12.65 -1.67 -0.38
C SER A 133 11.31 -0.93 -0.35
N VAL A 134 10.72 -0.85 0.85
CA VAL A 134 9.49 -0.07 1.09
C VAL A 134 9.72 1.41 0.77
N SER A 135 10.87 1.98 1.15
CA SER A 135 11.20 3.38 0.90
C SER A 135 11.25 3.70 -0.60
N GLN A 136 11.84 2.82 -1.41
CA GLN A 136 11.88 3.00 -2.87
C GLN A 136 10.46 3.05 -3.46
N ALA A 137 9.60 2.12 -3.06
CA ALA A 137 8.21 2.05 -3.52
C ALA A 137 7.40 3.26 -3.04
N SER A 138 7.51 3.60 -1.74
CA SER A 138 6.80 4.73 -1.13
C SER A 138 7.17 6.06 -1.82
N ASN A 139 8.46 6.31 -2.05
CA ASN A 139 8.91 7.52 -2.71
C ASN A 139 8.43 7.60 -4.18
N ALA A 140 8.38 6.48 -4.88
CA ALA A 140 7.83 6.46 -6.23
C ALA A 140 6.36 6.87 -6.27
N VAL A 141 5.55 6.41 -5.31
CA VAL A 141 4.14 6.80 -5.15
C VAL A 141 4.02 8.27 -4.80
N LEU A 142 4.69 8.71 -3.73
CA LEU A 142 4.62 10.10 -3.24
C LEU A 142 4.98 11.10 -4.33
N LEU A 143 6.13 10.89 -5.00
CA LEU A 143 6.70 11.88 -5.92
C LEU A 143 6.06 11.87 -7.31
N ASN A 144 5.47 10.74 -7.75
CA ASN A 144 5.02 10.60 -9.13
C ASN A 144 3.52 10.31 -9.27
N PHE A 145 2.85 9.83 -8.22
CA PHE A 145 1.42 9.53 -8.25
C PHE A 145 0.61 10.50 -7.39
N GLU A 146 0.90 10.61 -6.09
CA GLU A 146 0.18 11.48 -5.14
C GLU A 146 0.50 12.96 -5.35
N LYS A 147 1.78 13.31 -5.42
CA LYS A 147 2.30 14.67 -5.62
C LYS A 147 1.72 15.71 -4.67
N PRO A 148 1.74 15.46 -3.35
CA PRO A 148 1.29 16.47 -2.39
C PRO A 148 2.17 17.73 -2.46
N ALA A 149 1.66 18.85 -1.93
CA ALA A 149 2.39 20.12 -1.90
C ALA A 149 3.74 20.01 -1.15
N ASN A 150 3.80 19.23 -0.07
CA ASN A 150 5.04 18.95 0.64
C ASN A 150 5.56 17.55 0.28
N GLN A 151 6.71 17.51 -0.38
CA GLN A 151 7.41 16.29 -0.80
C GLN A 151 8.79 16.17 -0.14
N GLY A 152 9.04 16.92 0.95
CA GLY A 152 10.31 16.94 1.65
C GLY A 152 10.69 15.59 2.30
N SER A 153 11.94 15.47 2.72
CA SER A 153 12.50 14.23 3.25
C SER A 153 11.75 13.69 4.48
N SER A 154 11.20 14.58 5.32
CA SER A 154 10.39 14.19 6.48
C SER A 154 9.09 13.47 6.07
N VAL A 155 8.39 13.98 5.04
CA VAL A 155 7.17 13.36 4.53
C VAL A 155 7.49 12.02 3.84
N GLN A 156 8.57 11.97 3.06
CA GLN A 156 9.03 10.72 2.45
C GLN A 156 9.32 9.65 3.50
N LYS A 157 10.03 10.03 4.57
CA LYS A 157 10.36 9.13 5.68
C LYS A 157 9.09 8.65 6.40
N GLU A 158 8.19 9.55 6.75
CA GLU A 158 6.93 9.23 7.45
C GLU A 158 6.08 8.22 6.68
N ARG A 159 5.91 8.42 5.36
CA ARG A 159 5.14 7.50 4.52
C ARG A 159 5.83 6.15 4.35
N ALA A 160 7.15 6.14 4.23
CA ALA A 160 7.92 4.89 4.17
C ALA A 160 7.87 4.12 5.50
N GLU A 161 7.94 4.80 6.64
CA GLU A 161 7.79 4.18 7.97
C GLU A 161 6.37 3.62 8.18
N CYS A 162 5.35 4.31 7.70
CA CYS A 162 3.99 3.80 7.70
C CYS A 162 3.89 2.53 6.84
N GLY A 163 4.45 2.54 5.63
CA GLY A 163 4.52 1.38 4.76
C GLY A 163 5.31 0.21 5.38
N GLN A 164 6.39 0.49 6.12
CA GLN A 164 7.19 -0.55 6.78
C GLN A 164 6.35 -1.37 7.79
N LYS A 165 5.40 -0.74 8.48
CA LYS A 165 4.50 -1.45 9.40
C LYS A 165 3.64 -2.49 8.67
N PHE A 166 3.15 -2.16 7.46
CA PHE A 166 2.40 -3.13 6.64
C PHE A 166 3.29 -4.26 6.14
N TYR A 167 4.52 -3.94 5.73
CA TYR A 167 5.49 -4.96 5.33
C TYR A 167 5.78 -5.93 6.48
N ASP A 168 6.06 -5.40 7.67
CA ASP A 168 6.36 -6.20 8.85
C ASP A 168 5.16 -7.09 9.25
N LYS A 169 3.95 -6.56 9.12
CA LYS A 169 2.72 -7.28 9.47
C LYS A 169 2.38 -8.41 8.48
N TYR A 170 2.52 -8.16 7.17
CA TYR A 170 1.99 -9.06 6.16
C TYR A 170 3.05 -9.85 5.38
N ALA A 171 4.26 -9.33 5.24
CA ALA A 171 5.33 -9.97 4.47
C ALA A 171 6.33 -10.72 5.34
N SER A 172 6.72 -10.18 6.50
CA SER A 172 7.71 -10.81 7.37
C SER A 172 7.20 -12.08 8.07
N GLY A 173 5.87 -12.28 8.15
CA GLY A 173 5.25 -13.48 8.75
C GLY A 173 5.17 -14.71 7.83
N LYS A 174 5.51 -14.61 6.54
CA LYS A 174 5.39 -15.73 5.58
C LYS A 174 6.73 -16.32 5.11
N GLY A 175 7.84 -16.04 5.82
CA GLY A 175 9.14 -16.63 5.48
C GLY A 175 10.36 -15.82 5.88
N GLY A 176 10.23 -14.81 6.72
CA GLY A 176 11.34 -13.99 7.17
C GLY A 176 11.65 -14.20 8.64
N THR A 177 12.80 -14.80 8.92
CA THR A 177 13.35 -14.87 10.26
C THR A 177 13.78 -13.49 10.72
N SER A 178 13.08 -12.92 11.70
CA SER A 178 13.57 -11.75 12.43
C SER A 178 14.85 -12.12 13.18
N ILE A 179 15.98 -11.49 12.85
CA ILE A 179 17.26 -11.67 13.53
C ILE A 179 17.37 -10.76 14.77
N MET A 180 16.26 -10.44 15.39
CA MET A 180 16.25 -9.84 16.74
C MET A 180 15.41 -10.73 17.68
N GLY A 181 16.06 -11.79 18.14
CA GLY A 181 15.76 -12.49 19.39
C GLY A 181 14.35 -13.00 19.59
N LYS A 182 13.84 -13.93 18.75
CA LYS A 182 12.98 -15.04 19.19
C LYS A 182 12.62 -15.98 18.04
N THR A 183 12.89 -17.26 18.29
CA THR A 183 12.35 -18.49 17.68
C THR A 183 12.44 -18.59 16.15
N ILE A 184 13.47 -19.27 15.69
CA ILE A 184 13.63 -19.74 14.32
C ILE A 184 12.84 -21.03 14.16
N THR A 185 11.79 -21.03 13.37
CA THR A 185 11.19 -22.26 12.83
C THR A 185 12.01 -22.70 11.62
N THR A 186 12.24 -24.00 11.50
CA THR A 186 13.09 -24.69 10.52
C THR A 186 12.97 -24.13 9.09
N GLY A 187 14.08 -23.70 8.52
CA GLY A 187 14.20 -23.23 7.12
C GLY A 187 15.66 -23.12 6.68
N TRP A 188 15.89 -23.08 5.36
CA TRP A 188 17.20 -22.81 4.79
C TRP A 188 17.48 -21.31 4.76
N LEU A 189 18.58 -20.86 5.31
CA LEU A 189 19.00 -19.47 5.34
C LEU A 189 20.35 -19.30 4.63
N SER A 190 20.46 -18.31 3.75
CA SER A 190 21.76 -17.82 3.26
C SER A 190 22.20 -16.67 4.17
N ALA A 191 23.34 -16.77 4.78
CA ALA A 191 23.90 -15.72 5.63
C ALA A 191 25.30 -15.33 5.16
N VAL A 192 25.65 -14.07 5.33
CA VAL A 192 27.02 -13.58 5.16
C VAL A 192 27.57 -13.30 6.56
N ILE A 193 28.55 -14.07 6.99
CA ILE A 193 29.25 -13.89 8.27
C ILE A 193 30.70 -13.56 7.97
N ASN A 194 31.17 -12.42 8.46
CA ASN A 194 32.56 -11.94 8.24
C ASN A 194 33.00 -11.90 6.77
N GLY A 195 32.09 -11.51 5.86
CA GLY A 195 32.40 -11.40 4.43
C GLY A 195 32.36 -12.74 3.67
N ILE A 196 32.12 -13.86 4.34
CA ILE A 196 32.04 -15.20 3.72
C ILE A 196 30.56 -15.53 3.46
N LYS A 197 30.23 -15.84 2.21
CA LYS A 197 28.88 -16.25 1.83
C LYS A 197 28.66 -17.71 2.18
N ILE A 198 27.79 -17.97 3.18
CA ILE A 198 27.40 -19.32 3.58
C ILE A 198 26.08 -19.65 2.87
N ASN A 199 26.11 -20.58 1.94
CA ASN A 199 24.95 -20.90 1.11
C ASN A 199 23.97 -21.87 1.80
N HIS A 200 24.36 -22.57 2.86
CA HIS A 200 23.50 -23.51 3.58
C HIS A 200 23.89 -23.56 5.06
N ALA A 201 22.92 -23.29 5.92
CA ALA A 201 23.06 -23.55 7.37
C ALA A 201 21.77 -24.22 7.89
N PHE A 202 21.94 -25.27 8.68
CA PHE A 202 20.84 -25.89 9.42
C PHE A 202 20.72 -25.26 10.79
N PHE A 203 19.51 -24.83 11.15
CA PHE A 203 19.19 -24.38 12.50
C PHE A 203 18.14 -25.30 13.10
N THR A 204 18.41 -25.84 14.28
CA THR A 204 17.40 -26.48 15.13
C THR A 204 16.97 -25.51 16.22
N SER A 205 15.71 -25.54 16.58
CA SER A 205 15.13 -24.65 17.60
C SER A 205 15.90 -24.77 18.90
N GLY A 206 16.62 -23.72 19.30
CA GLY A 206 17.07 -23.54 20.66
C GLY A 206 18.56 -23.40 20.95
N ALA A 207 19.49 -23.54 20.00
CA ALA A 207 20.91 -23.33 20.29
C ALA A 207 21.70 -22.84 19.08
N PHE A 208 22.42 -21.75 19.27
CA PHE A 208 23.51 -21.35 18.38
C PHE A 208 24.72 -22.20 18.76
N LEU A 209 25.06 -23.20 17.96
CA LEU A 209 26.34 -23.89 18.09
C LEU A 209 27.39 -23.10 17.34
N PRO A 210 28.46 -22.61 17.98
CA PRO A 210 29.57 -21.99 17.28
C PRO A 210 30.25 -23.05 16.40
N PHE A 211 30.38 -22.76 15.13
CA PHE A 211 31.16 -23.60 14.22
C PHE A 211 32.62 -23.63 14.67
N LEU A 212 33.11 -24.80 14.98
CA LEU A 212 34.55 -25.06 15.05
C LEU A 212 35.12 -24.94 13.63
N PRO A 213 36.27 -24.27 13.42
CA PRO A 213 36.91 -24.21 12.12
C PRO A 213 37.34 -25.61 11.68
N LEU A 214 36.84 -26.06 10.54
CA LEU A 214 37.37 -27.21 9.84
C LEU A 214 38.80 -26.86 9.39
N SER A 215 39.79 -27.40 10.06
CA SER A 215 41.14 -27.46 9.60
C SER A 215 41.20 -28.40 8.38
N PHE A 216 41.52 -27.85 7.21
CA PHE A 216 41.91 -28.64 6.07
C PHE A 216 43.36 -29.12 6.27
N PHE A 217 43.56 -30.40 6.20
CA PHE A 217 44.80 -31.05 5.82
C PHE A 217 44.83 -31.17 4.31
#